data_ae488e3daa3009148bbc91e898ac932d
#
_entry.id   ae488e3daa3009148bbc91e898ac932d
#
_cell.length_a   1.000
_cell.length_b   1.000
_cell.length_c   1.000
_cell.angle_alpha   90.00
_cell.angle_beta   90.00
_cell.angle_gamma   90.00
#
_symmetry.space_group_name_H-M   'P 1'
#
loop_
_entity.id
_entity.type
_entity.pdbx_description
1 polymer ?
#
loop_
_entity_poly.entity_id
_entity_poly.type
_entity_poly.pdbx_seq_one_letter_code
_entity_poly.pdbx_strand_id
1 'polypeptide(L)'
;MEFIKGMDISMVKELEVSGASYYINGKQEDLFRILKECGTTMVRLRIWSDPFDEMGNSYGGGGNDLQTTIEIAGRTVENGMDFMLDFHYSDFWADPAKQIKPKAWQKLRGEALETAVYLHTVNTLKALKNHK
;
A
#
# COMPACT_ATOMS: atom_id res chain seq x y z
N MET A 1 -18.61 20.38 -0.52
CA MET A 1 -17.68 19.29 -0.10
C MET A 1 -18.06 18.08 -0.91
N GLU A 2 -17.15 17.53 -1.69
CA GLU A 2 -17.41 16.34 -2.50
C GLU A 2 -17.33 15.09 -1.62
N PHE A 3 -18.27 14.14 -1.83
CA PHE A 3 -18.28 12.90 -1.04
C PHE A 3 -17.18 11.95 -1.53
N ILE A 4 -16.30 11.53 -0.62
CA ILE A 4 -15.22 10.58 -0.94
C ILE A 4 -15.80 9.16 -1.00
N LYS A 5 -15.66 8.51 -2.16
CA LYS A 5 -15.95 7.09 -2.35
C LYS A 5 -14.62 6.34 -2.40
N GLY A 6 -14.18 5.83 -1.24
CA GLY A 6 -12.89 5.16 -1.10
C GLY A 6 -12.98 3.65 -1.20
N MET A 7 -11.93 3.03 -1.76
CA MET A 7 -11.74 1.58 -1.79
C MET A 7 -10.36 1.22 -1.25
N ASP A 8 -10.29 0.26 -0.31
CA ASP A 8 -9.02 -0.37 0.08
C ASP A 8 -8.72 -1.53 -0.88
N ILE A 9 -7.63 -1.44 -1.61
CA ILE A 9 -7.19 -2.45 -2.57
C ILE A 9 -5.81 -3.02 -2.21
N SER A 10 -5.47 -3.04 -0.93
CA SER A 10 -4.14 -3.47 -0.45
C SER A 10 -3.75 -4.89 -0.85
N MET A 11 -4.70 -5.72 -1.29
CA MET A 11 -4.47 -7.08 -1.78
C MET A 11 -4.25 -7.17 -3.29
N VAL A 12 -4.40 -6.08 -4.05
CA VAL A 12 -4.49 -6.11 -5.52
C VAL A 12 -3.27 -6.78 -6.16
N LYS A 13 -2.06 -6.43 -5.71
CA LYS A 13 -0.82 -6.99 -6.28
C LYS A 13 -0.74 -8.50 -6.12
N GLU A 14 -1.05 -9.01 -4.95
CA GLU A 14 -1.06 -10.45 -4.66
C GLU A 14 -2.12 -11.18 -5.49
N LEU A 15 -3.31 -10.60 -5.63
CA LEU A 15 -4.38 -11.16 -6.45
C LEU A 15 -4.00 -11.20 -7.93
N GLU A 16 -3.42 -10.12 -8.47
CA GLU A 16 -2.97 -10.06 -9.87
C GLU A 16 -1.85 -11.07 -10.15
N VAL A 17 -0.88 -11.21 -9.26
CA VAL A 17 0.19 -12.23 -9.36
C VAL A 17 -0.39 -13.65 -9.31
N SER A 18 -1.48 -13.86 -8.56
CA SER A 18 -2.21 -15.13 -8.50
C SER A 18 -3.12 -15.38 -9.71
N GLY A 19 -3.14 -14.48 -10.71
CA GLY A 19 -3.90 -14.63 -11.94
C GLY A 19 -5.34 -14.10 -11.89
N ALA A 20 -5.67 -13.25 -10.91
CA ALA A 20 -6.98 -12.62 -10.85
C ALA A 20 -7.24 -11.74 -12.09
N SER A 21 -8.46 -11.81 -12.61
CA SER A 21 -8.92 -10.99 -13.73
C SER A 21 -10.22 -10.30 -13.34
N TYR A 22 -10.36 -9.05 -13.75
CA TYR A 22 -11.49 -8.20 -13.39
C TYR A 22 -12.35 -7.92 -14.61
N TYR A 23 -13.66 -7.79 -14.41
CA TYR A 23 -14.62 -7.64 -15.49
C TYR A 23 -15.64 -6.56 -15.17
N ILE A 24 -16.02 -5.79 -16.19
CA ILE A 24 -17.17 -4.88 -16.14
C ILE A 24 -18.01 -5.08 -17.41
N ASN A 25 -19.32 -5.20 -17.29
CA ASN A 25 -20.25 -5.44 -18.40
C ASN A 25 -19.84 -6.63 -19.29
N GLY A 26 -19.26 -7.69 -18.70
CA GLY A 26 -18.81 -8.89 -19.40
C GLY A 26 -17.49 -8.75 -20.16
N LYS A 27 -16.79 -7.61 -20.07
CA LYS A 27 -15.47 -7.37 -20.66
C LYS A 27 -14.41 -7.34 -19.59
N GLN A 28 -13.29 -8.01 -19.85
CA GLN A 28 -12.12 -7.90 -19.00
C GLN A 28 -11.50 -6.52 -19.12
N GLU A 29 -11.18 -5.92 -17.96
CA GLU A 29 -10.60 -4.59 -17.91
C GLU A 29 -9.67 -4.46 -16.67
N ASP A 30 -8.81 -3.44 -16.69
CA ASP A 30 -7.97 -3.09 -15.54
C ASP A 30 -8.82 -2.70 -14.32
N LEU A 31 -8.44 -3.18 -13.12
CA LEU A 31 -9.21 -2.91 -11.90
C LEU A 31 -9.36 -1.41 -11.63
N PHE A 32 -8.30 -0.61 -11.84
CA PHE A 32 -8.34 0.83 -11.55
C PHE A 32 -9.30 1.57 -12.47
N ARG A 33 -9.39 1.15 -13.73
CA ARG A 33 -10.40 1.67 -14.67
C ARG A 33 -11.80 1.29 -14.22
N ILE A 34 -12.03 0.04 -13.84
CA ILE A 34 -13.33 -0.42 -13.32
C ILE A 34 -13.71 0.41 -12.09
N LEU A 35 -12.82 0.58 -11.13
CA LEU A 35 -13.08 1.37 -9.92
C LEU A 35 -13.46 2.81 -10.26
N LYS A 36 -12.73 3.45 -11.17
CA LYS A 36 -13.05 4.81 -11.63
C LYS A 36 -14.41 4.88 -12.32
N GLU A 37 -14.72 3.95 -13.20
CA GLU A 37 -16.02 3.87 -13.90
C GLU A 37 -17.18 3.65 -12.91
N CYS A 38 -16.95 2.87 -11.85
CA CYS A 38 -17.91 2.69 -10.75
C CYS A 38 -18.00 3.90 -9.79
N GLY A 39 -17.24 4.97 -10.05
CA GLY A 39 -17.31 6.22 -9.31
C GLY A 39 -16.44 6.28 -8.07
N THR A 40 -15.43 5.41 -7.95
CA THR A 40 -14.40 5.51 -6.91
C THR A 40 -13.60 6.80 -7.10
N THR A 41 -13.41 7.55 -6.03
CA THR A 41 -12.66 8.81 -6.04
C THR A 41 -11.32 8.70 -5.32
N MET A 42 -11.15 7.71 -4.44
CA MET A 42 -9.93 7.52 -3.64
C MET A 42 -9.61 6.04 -3.47
N VAL A 43 -8.33 5.71 -3.59
CA VAL A 43 -7.79 4.38 -3.28
C VAL A 43 -6.97 4.47 -1.99
N ARG A 44 -7.25 3.58 -1.04
CA ARG A 44 -6.43 3.37 0.16
C ARG A 44 -5.52 2.17 -0.03
N LEU A 45 -4.26 2.31 0.36
CA LEU A 45 -3.26 1.24 0.39
C LEU A 45 -2.53 1.24 1.72
N ARG A 46 -2.36 0.06 2.33
CA ARG A 46 -1.46 -0.13 3.46
C ARG A 46 -0.04 -0.30 2.97
N ILE A 47 0.91 0.26 3.72
CA ILE A 47 2.35 0.02 3.50
C ILE A 47 2.97 -0.60 4.75
N TRP A 48 3.82 -1.61 4.56
CA TRP A 48 4.68 -2.22 5.55
C TRP A 48 6.15 -1.84 5.33
N SER A 49 6.96 -2.00 6.38
CA SER A 49 8.37 -1.64 6.33
C SER A 49 9.18 -2.63 5.48
N ASP A 50 9.05 -3.92 5.74
CA ASP A 50 9.72 -5.00 5.01
C ASP A 50 8.88 -6.29 5.09
N PRO A 51 7.88 -6.47 4.21
CA PRO A 51 6.90 -7.55 4.27
C PRO A 51 7.42 -8.88 3.69
N PHE A 52 8.72 -9.16 3.77
CA PHE A 52 9.33 -10.36 3.21
C PHE A 52 10.16 -11.12 4.25
N ASP A 53 10.26 -12.44 4.09
CA ASP A 53 11.18 -13.29 4.85
C ASP A 53 12.63 -13.18 4.32
N GLU A 54 13.56 -13.90 4.96
CA GLU A 54 14.98 -13.91 4.57
C GLU A 54 15.24 -14.51 3.18
N MET A 55 14.28 -15.26 2.63
CA MET A 55 14.35 -15.83 1.28
C MET A 55 13.66 -14.95 0.24
N GLY A 56 13.08 -13.83 0.66
CA GLY A 56 12.34 -12.91 -0.22
C GLY A 56 10.88 -13.30 -0.47
N ASN A 57 10.33 -14.27 0.26
CA ASN A 57 8.92 -14.59 0.14
C ASN A 57 8.07 -13.58 0.92
N SER A 58 6.99 -13.11 0.31
CA SER A 58 6.04 -12.23 0.98
C SER A 58 5.35 -12.93 2.15
N TYR A 59 5.13 -12.18 3.24
CA TYR A 59 4.26 -12.65 4.33
C TYR A 59 2.78 -12.71 3.95
N GLY A 60 2.42 -12.31 2.72
CA GLY A 60 1.05 -12.22 2.23
C GLY A 60 0.41 -10.86 2.55
N GLY A 61 -0.91 -10.78 2.38
CA GLY A 61 -1.65 -9.54 2.66
C GLY A 61 -1.42 -8.42 1.65
N GLY A 62 -0.89 -8.75 0.45
CA GLY A 62 -0.56 -7.81 -0.63
C GLY A 62 0.94 -7.58 -0.81
N GLY A 63 1.78 -7.86 0.19
CA GLY A 63 3.23 -7.66 0.11
C GLY A 63 3.64 -6.20 -0.13
N ASN A 64 2.88 -5.25 0.39
CA ASN A 64 2.98 -3.83 0.06
C ASN A 64 4.21 -3.17 0.71
N ASP A 65 5.35 -3.32 0.05
CA ASP A 65 6.55 -2.55 0.27
C ASP A 65 6.51 -1.19 -0.45
N LEU A 66 7.60 -0.45 -0.40
CA LEU A 66 7.70 0.86 -1.07
C LEU A 66 7.53 0.74 -2.60
N GLN A 67 8.11 -0.28 -3.22
CA GLN A 67 8.06 -0.44 -4.69
C GLN A 67 6.64 -0.75 -5.16
N THR A 68 5.96 -1.68 -4.51
CA THR A 68 4.56 -2.00 -4.77
C THR A 68 3.66 -0.78 -4.52
N THR A 69 3.94 -0.02 -3.46
CA THR A 69 3.20 1.21 -3.14
C THR A 69 3.33 2.26 -4.24
N ILE A 70 4.53 2.47 -4.79
CA ILE A 70 4.77 3.40 -5.90
C ILE A 70 3.99 2.96 -7.15
N GLU A 71 4.03 1.67 -7.50
CA GLU A 71 3.31 1.13 -8.65
C GLU A 71 1.79 1.39 -8.53
N ILE A 72 1.21 1.05 -7.39
CA ILE A 72 -0.23 1.20 -7.17
C ILE A 72 -0.64 2.68 -7.09
N ALA A 73 0.17 3.52 -6.46
CA ALA A 73 -0.07 4.96 -6.42
C ALA A 73 -0.06 5.56 -7.84
N GLY A 74 0.90 5.18 -8.68
CA GLY A 74 0.96 5.58 -10.09
C GLY A 74 -0.31 5.22 -10.85
N ARG A 75 -0.70 3.94 -10.82
CA ARG A 75 -1.95 3.44 -11.46
C ARG A 75 -3.19 4.17 -10.93
N THR A 76 -3.24 4.50 -9.64
CA THR A 76 -4.35 5.24 -9.04
C THR A 76 -4.46 6.64 -9.63
N VAL A 77 -3.36 7.40 -9.65
CA VAL A 77 -3.32 8.78 -10.15
C VAL A 77 -3.54 8.83 -11.66
N GLU A 78 -2.97 7.92 -12.44
CA GLU A 78 -3.20 7.79 -13.89
C GLU A 78 -4.67 7.58 -14.24
N ASN A 79 -5.43 6.94 -13.36
CA ASN A 79 -6.88 6.77 -13.51
C ASN A 79 -7.70 7.92 -12.87
N GLY A 80 -7.06 9.02 -12.45
CA GLY A 80 -7.72 10.21 -11.94
C GLY A 80 -8.42 10.00 -10.60
N MET A 81 -7.85 9.16 -9.72
CA MET A 81 -8.29 8.96 -8.35
C MET A 81 -7.24 9.48 -7.36
N ASP A 82 -7.69 9.91 -6.19
CA ASP A 82 -6.81 10.27 -5.09
C ASP A 82 -6.21 9.03 -4.44
N PHE A 83 -5.03 9.18 -3.84
CA PHE A 83 -4.34 8.10 -3.16
C PHE A 83 -4.18 8.39 -1.66
N MET A 84 -4.63 7.46 -0.83
CA MET A 84 -4.48 7.49 0.63
C MET A 84 -3.51 6.38 1.06
N LEU A 85 -2.39 6.77 1.65
CA LEU A 85 -1.42 5.84 2.20
C LEU A 85 -1.66 5.63 3.69
N ASP A 86 -1.76 4.37 4.10
CA ASP A 86 -1.92 3.93 5.48
C ASP A 86 -0.64 3.25 5.98
N PHE A 87 0.11 3.95 6.84
CA PHE A 87 1.36 3.44 7.40
C PHE A 87 1.10 2.42 8.50
N HIS A 88 1.41 1.16 8.23
CA HIS A 88 1.60 0.15 9.26
C HIS A 88 3.08 0.08 9.62
N TYR A 89 3.47 0.68 10.75
CA TYR A 89 4.88 0.65 11.22
C TYR A 89 5.25 -0.74 11.75
N SER A 90 5.11 -1.72 10.90
CA SER A 90 5.31 -3.15 11.10
C SER A 90 5.74 -3.78 9.77
N ASP A 91 6.15 -5.04 9.78
CA ASP A 91 6.42 -5.82 8.56
C ASP A 91 5.18 -6.59 8.08
N PHE A 92 4.11 -6.57 8.88
CA PHE A 92 2.85 -7.23 8.59
C PHE A 92 1.69 -6.51 9.29
N TRP A 93 0.53 -7.14 9.36
CA TRP A 93 -0.67 -6.57 9.97
C TRP A 93 -0.41 -6.02 11.38
N ALA A 94 -0.79 -4.78 11.59
CA ALA A 94 -0.86 -4.12 12.87
C ALA A 94 -2.31 -3.72 13.17
N ASP A 95 -2.74 -3.99 14.40
CA ASP A 95 -4.06 -3.65 14.92
C ASP A 95 -3.93 -3.25 16.41
N PRO A 96 -4.99 -2.77 17.07
CA PRO A 96 -4.90 -2.34 18.46
C PRO A 96 -4.39 -3.40 19.45
N ALA A 97 -4.56 -4.69 19.14
CA ALA A 97 -4.10 -5.79 19.97
C ALA A 97 -2.71 -6.32 19.56
N LYS A 98 -2.25 -5.99 18.35
CA LYS A 98 -1.00 -6.50 17.78
C LYS A 98 -0.21 -5.38 17.12
N GLN A 99 0.78 -4.85 17.83
CA GLN A 99 1.66 -3.77 17.33
C GLN A 99 3.12 -4.20 17.43
N ILE A 100 3.56 -5.00 16.46
CA ILE A 100 4.92 -5.54 16.40
C ILE A 100 5.77 -4.59 15.56
N LYS A 101 6.85 -4.07 16.15
CA LYS A 101 7.82 -3.26 15.42
C LYS A 101 8.43 -4.04 14.26
N PRO A 102 8.77 -3.38 13.14
CA PRO A 102 9.56 -3.98 12.07
C PRO A 102 10.80 -4.71 12.59
N LYS A 103 11.18 -5.81 11.95
CA LYS A 103 12.37 -6.60 12.32
C LYS A 103 13.63 -5.74 12.40
N ALA A 104 13.80 -4.78 11.50
CA ALA A 104 14.90 -3.83 11.50
C ALA A 104 14.92 -2.90 12.73
N TRP A 105 13.76 -2.68 13.40
CA TRP A 105 13.63 -1.76 14.52
C TRP A 105 13.50 -2.46 15.88
N GLN A 106 13.59 -3.80 15.94
CA GLN A 106 13.34 -4.58 17.15
C GLN A 106 14.20 -4.12 18.34
N LYS A 107 15.46 -3.77 18.09
CA LYS A 107 16.42 -3.33 19.11
C LYS A 107 16.36 -1.83 19.39
N LEU A 108 15.69 -1.04 18.55
CA LEU A 108 15.63 0.42 18.70
C LEU A 108 14.70 0.83 19.85
N ARG A 109 15.07 1.89 20.56
CA ARG A 109 14.32 2.50 21.68
C ARG A 109 14.52 4.01 21.66
N GLY A 110 13.59 4.76 22.28
CA GLY A 110 13.68 6.21 22.46
C GLY A 110 13.95 6.94 21.15
N GLU A 111 14.87 7.89 21.16
CA GLU A 111 15.24 8.76 20.04
C GLU A 111 15.64 7.98 18.76
N ALA A 112 16.33 6.84 18.91
CA ALA A 112 16.71 6.01 17.76
C ALA A 112 15.48 5.41 17.06
N LEU A 113 14.46 5.01 17.81
CA LEU A 113 13.20 4.51 17.25
C LEU A 113 12.40 5.64 16.60
N GLU A 114 12.32 6.79 17.25
CA GLU A 114 11.67 7.99 16.70
C GLU A 114 12.30 8.38 15.36
N THR A 115 13.63 8.43 15.30
CA THR A 115 14.37 8.70 14.06
C THR A 115 14.05 7.69 12.95
N ALA A 116 13.99 6.40 13.27
CA ALA A 116 13.67 5.35 12.30
C ALA A 116 12.26 5.52 11.72
N VAL A 117 11.26 5.80 12.56
CA VAL A 117 9.87 6.09 12.14
C VAL A 117 9.82 7.33 11.25
N TYR A 118 10.47 8.41 11.68
CA TYR A 118 10.53 9.66 10.92
C TYR A 118 11.16 9.45 9.53
N LEU A 119 12.32 8.82 9.48
CA LEU A 119 13.03 8.59 8.21
C LEU A 119 12.24 7.67 7.26
N HIS A 120 11.63 6.61 7.78
CA HIS A 120 10.77 5.73 6.98
C HIS A 120 9.61 6.52 6.36
N THR A 121 8.90 7.31 7.16
CA THR A 121 7.78 8.13 6.70
C THR A 121 8.22 9.14 5.64
N VAL A 122 9.24 9.94 5.93
CA VAL A 122 9.73 10.99 5.03
C VAL A 122 10.25 10.41 3.72
N ASN A 123 11.02 9.32 3.77
CA ASN A 123 11.58 8.70 2.57
C ASN A 123 10.47 8.10 1.68
N THR A 124 9.48 7.45 2.27
CA THR A 124 8.30 6.96 1.54
C THR A 124 7.55 8.09 0.84
N LEU A 125 7.24 9.18 1.55
CA LEU A 125 6.53 10.33 0.98
C LEU A 125 7.35 11.03 -0.12
N LYS A 126 8.67 11.15 0.04
CA LYS A 126 9.56 11.71 -0.99
C LYS A 126 9.58 10.82 -2.24
N ALA A 127 9.67 9.50 -2.06
CA ALA A 127 9.66 8.56 -3.18
C ALA A 127 8.37 8.68 -3.99
N LEU A 128 7.21 8.68 -3.33
CA LEU A 128 5.91 8.86 -3.97
C LEU A 128 5.78 10.20 -4.70
N LYS A 129 6.31 11.29 -4.13
CA LYS A 129 6.27 12.61 -4.76
C LYS A 129 7.10 12.69 -6.05
N ASN A 130 8.19 11.94 -6.13
CA ASN A 130 9.11 11.98 -7.27
C ASN A 130 8.65 11.08 -8.44
N HIS A 131 7.62 10.26 -8.24
CA HIS A 131 7.04 9.37 -9.25
C HIS A 131 5.71 9.90 -9.84
N LYS A 132 5.52 11.22 -9.82
CA LYS A 132 4.37 11.90 -10.45
C LYS A 132 4.60 12.11 -11.92
#